data_dc18cdc8bbb478378fce14b8c09efe7c
#
_entry.id   dc18cdc8bbb478378fce14b8c09efe7c
#
_cell.length_a   1.000
_cell.length_b   1.000
_cell.length_c   1.000
_cell.angle_alpha   90.00
_cell.angle_beta   90.00
_cell.angle_gamma   90.00
#
_symmetry.space_group_name_H-M   'P 1'
#
loop_
_entity.id
_entity.type
_entity.pdbx_description
1 polymer ?
#
loop_
_entity_poly.entity_id
_entity_poly.type
_entity_poly.pdbx_seq_one_letter_code
_entity_poly.pdbx_strand_id
1 'polypeptide(L)'
;MRRLFPAPAPAETPDSPQALDTAEALADAYAYPAGGGPWLRANMVSSLDGAARHDGRSQPLSSDADMRVFGVLRALADVVVVGAETVRQEGYRPARAREAFAGRRAAAGQGPAAAIAVVSARLDLDFSLPLFTEPLVPTLLLTGEDAPADRVAAAEKAGARVVRAGSGSGVEPARVVRELAALGLRRMLTEGGPRLLAQFAAAGVVDELCLTIAPLLTAGDAMRIMNGPGITDPVRYTPLSILEEDGFLFTRYVRG
;
A
#
# COMPACT_ATOMS: atom_id res chain seq x y z
N MET A 1 20.35 -0.87 -7.22
CA MET A 1 19.81 0.11 -6.22
C MET A 1 20.84 0.28 -5.11
N ARG A 2 21.22 1.50 -4.76
CA ARG A 2 22.20 1.79 -3.71
C ARG A 2 21.54 2.43 -2.48
N ARG A 3 22.08 2.15 -1.30
CA ARG A 3 21.62 2.75 -0.06
C ARG A 3 22.32 4.09 0.17
N LEU A 4 21.52 5.14 0.45
CA LEU A 4 22.00 6.47 0.83
C LEU A 4 21.90 6.69 2.35
N PHE A 5 20.90 6.08 3.00
CA PHE A 5 20.65 6.20 4.45
C PHE A 5 20.10 4.87 5.02
N PRO A 6 20.58 4.43 6.22
CA PRO A 6 21.77 4.93 6.88
C PRO A 6 22.98 4.77 5.97
N ALA A 7 23.99 5.62 6.17
CA ALA A 7 25.22 5.51 5.38
C ALA A 7 25.82 4.10 5.53
N PRO A 8 26.37 3.52 4.45
CA PRO A 8 27.05 2.23 4.54
C PRO A 8 28.22 2.32 5.51
N ALA A 9 28.53 1.20 6.18
CA ALA A 9 29.67 1.16 7.11
C ALA A 9 30.99 1.39 6.34
N PRO A 10 32.01 2.05 6.97
CA PRO A 10 33.28 2.39 6.30
C PRO A 10 34.08 1.20 5.73
N ALA A 11 33.77 -0.03 6.16
CA ALA A 11 34.40 -1.26 5.67
C ALA A 11 33.75 -1.85 4.40
N GLU A 12 32.62 -1.30 3.99
CA GLU A 12 31.96 -1.68 2.73
C GLU A 12 32.63 -0.86 1.62
N THR A 13 33.51 -1.51 0.85
CA THR A 13 34.18 -0.86 -0.30
C THR A 13 33.14 -0.39 -1.31
N PRO A 14 33.41 0.71 -2.06
CA PRO A 14 32.49 1.19 -3.11
C PRO A 14 32.18 0.14 -4.20
N ASP A 15 33.03 -0.87 -4.34
CA ASP A 15 32.90 -1.99 -5.28
C ASP A 15 32.16 -3.21 -4.71
N SER A 16 31.76 -3.18 -3.44
CA SER A 16 30.78 -4.11 -2.86
C SER A 16 29.48 -3.33 -2.63
N PRO A 17 28.67 -3.09 -3.67
CA PRO A 17 27.34 -2.60 -3.41
C PRO A 17 26.68 -3.68 -2.55
N GLN A 18 26.15 -3.33 -1.39
CA GLN A 18 25.02 -4.11 -0.87
C GLN A 18 23.98 -4.03 -1.96
N ALA A 19 24.10 -4.98 -2.91
CA ALA A 19 23.30 -4.98 -4.10
C ALA A 19 21.85 -5.28 -3.71
N LEU A 20 21.10 -4.22 -3.43
CA LEU A 20 19.65 -4.29 -3.24
C LEU A 20 18.96 -4.54 -4.60
N ASP A 21 19.64 -5.32 -5.47
CA ASP A 21 19.21 -5.61 -6.83
C ASP A 21 18.39 -6.90 -6.89
N THR A 22 18.49 -7.75 -5.84
CA THR A 22 17.70 -8.96 -5.75
C THR A 22 16.39 -8.73 -5.00
N ALA A 23 15.35 -9.49 -5.38
CA ALA A 23 14.06 -9.46 -4.69
C ALA A 23 14.19 -9.80 -3.20
N GLU A 24 15.14 -10.69 -2.84
CA GLU A 24 15.39 -11.11 -1.46
C GLU A 24 16.04 -9.99 -0.64
N ALA A 25 17.09 -9.33 -1.15
CA ALA A 25 17.73 -8.20 -0.49
C ALA A 25 16.74 -7.03 -0.28
N LEU A 26 15.89 -6.74 -1.26
CA LEU A 26 14.82 -5.78 -1.11
C LEU A 26 13.79 -6.23 -0.07
N ALA A 27 13.43 -7.52 -0.03
CA ALA A 27 12.51 -8.04 0.96
C ALA A 27 13.04 -7.89 2.40
N ASP A 28 14.34 -8.09 2.61
CA ASP A 28 14.98 -7.86 3.90
C ASP A 28 15.01 -6.38 4.26
N ALA A 29 15.35 -5.51 3.28
CA ALA A 29 15.35 -4.07 3.48
C ALA A 29 13.95 -3.51 3.81
N TYR A 30 12.88 -4.14 3.31
CA TYR A 30 11.50 -3.74 3.52
C TYR A 30 10.72 -4.66 4.48
N ALA A 31 11.40 -5.51 5.26
CA ALA A 31 10.74 -6.38 6.23
C ALA A 31 9.83 -5.58 7.18
N TYR A 32 8.70 -6.19 7.56
CA TYR A 32 7.84 -5.65 8.61
C TYR A 32 8.49 -5.82 9.98
N PRO A 33 8.19 -4.97 10.97
CA PRO A 33 8.71 -5.12 12.33
C PRO A 33 8.35 -6.48 12.94
N ALA A 34 9.29 -7.05 13.70
CA ALA A 34 9.14 -8.38 14.31
C ALA A 34 8.10 -8.45 15.46
N GLY A 35 7.58 -7.32 15.93
CA GLY A 35 6.71 -7.23 17.11
C GLY A 35 5.30 -7.84 16.99
N GLY A 36 4.93 -8.37 15.82
CA GLY A 36 3.68 -9.13 15.60
C GLY A 36 2.36 -8.35 15.76
N GLY A 37 2.38 -7.05 16.08
CA GLY A 37 1.22 -6.17 16.07
C GLY A 37 0.75 -5.82 14.65
N PRO A 38 -0.45 -5.21 14.51
CA PRO A 38 -0.87 -4.65 13.23
C PRO A 38 0.08 -3.51 12.83
N TRP A 39 0.43 -3.47 11.55
CA TRP A 39 1.31 -2.46 10.98
C TRP A 39 0.77 -2.04 9.63
N LEU A 40 0.39 -0.77 9.51
CA LEU A 40 -0.09 -0.19 8.26
C LEU A 40 1.02 0.62 7.59
N ARG A 41 1.53 0.09 6.49
CA ARG A 41 2.47 0.75 5.60
C ARG A 41 1.72 1.40 4.45
N ALA A 42 2.04 2.66 4.13
CA ALA A 42 1.60 3.31 2.91
C ALA A 42 2.72 3.27 1.85
N ASN A 43 2.37 3.04 0.59
CA ASN A 43 3.29 3.15 -0.54
C ASN A 43 2.73 4.12 -1.57
N MET A 44 3.50 5.15 -1.89
CA MET A 44 3.13 6.21 -2.83
C MET A 44 4.31 6.62 -3.70
N VAL A 45 4.01 7.23 -4.84
CA VAL A 45 4.99 7.89 -5.71
C VAL A 45 4.61 9.36 -5.89
N SER A 46 5.60 10.25 -5.98
CA SER A 46 5.40 11.65 -6.32
C SER A 46 6.52 12.19 -7.20
N SER A 47 6.21 13.25 -7.97
CA SER A 47 7.22 14.09 -8.62
C SER A 47 7.99 14.92 -7.58
N LEU A 48 9.06 15.60 -8.00
CA LEU A 48 9.86 16.51 -7.15
C LEU A 48 9.01 17.67 -6.60
N ASP A 49 8.04 18.14 -7.36
CA ASP A 49 7.10 19.22 -7.00
C ASP A 49 5.82 18.71 -6.29
N GLY A 50 5.78 17.40 -5.93
CA GLY A 50 4.77 16.83 -5.06
C GLY A 50 3.51 16.31 -5.74
N ALA A 51 3.46 16.22 -7.06
CA ALA A 51 2.33 15.62 -7.77
C ALA A 51 2.32 14.10 -7.60
N ALA A 52 1.16 13.53 -7.24
CA ALA A 52 0.96 12.08 -7.15
C ALA A 52 0.47 11.45 -8.46
N ARG A 53 0.20 12.26 -9.47
CA ARG A 53 -0.33 11.83 -10.77
C ARG A 53 0.11 12.78 -11.88
N HIS A 54 0.28 12.22 -13.07
CA HIS A 54 0.39 12.96 -14.32
C HIS A 54 -0.66 12.39 -15.28
N ASP A 55 -1.43 13.24 -15.95
CA ASP A 55 -2.55 12.85 -16.81
C ASP A 55 -3.53 11.86 -16.14
N GLY A 56 -3.82 12.11 -14.86
CA GLY A 56 -4.77 11.34 -14.05
C GLY A 56 -4.26 9.98 -13.56
N ARG A 57 -3.02 9.59 -13.86
CA ARG A 57 -2.42 8.30 -13.49
C ARG A 57 -1.11 8.46 -12.72
N SER A 58 -0.80 7.50 -11.85
CA SER A 58 0.47 7.42 -11.13
C SER A 58 1.61 6.83 -11.98
N GLN A 59 1.28 5.97 -12.92
CA GLN A 59 2.23 5.21 -13.73
C GLN A 59 3.28 6.08 -14.45
N PRO A 60 2.99 7.27 -15.01
CA PRO A 60 4.02 8.12 -15.62
C PRO A 60 5.10 8.63 -14.65
N LEU A 61 4.85 8.58 -13.34
CA LEU A 61 5.82 8.95 -12.29
C LEU A 61 6.64 7.75 -11.80
N SER A 62 6.33 6.53 -12.24
CA SER A 62 6.97 5.30 -11.81
C SER A 62 8.13 4.92 -12.74
N SER A 63 8.95 3.98 -12.30
CA SER A 63 10.06 3.36 -13.06
C SER A 63 10.08 1.85 -12.83
N ASP A 64 10.91 1.13 -13.57
CA ASP A 64 11.11 -0.30 -13.35
C ASP A 64 11.64 -0.57 -11.93
N ALA A 65 12.48 0.30 -11.38
CA ALA A 65 12.95 0.22 -10.01
C ALA A 65 11.81 0.39 -9.01
N ASP A 66 10.92 1.37 -9.24
CA ASP A 66 9.72 1.59 -8.42
C ASP A 66 8.78 0.38 -8.49
N MET A 67 8.57 -0.20 -9.65
CA MET A 67 7.75 -1.39 -9.83
C MET A 67 8.36 -2.65 -9.17
N ARG A 68 9.71 -2.73 -9.05
CA ARG A 68 10.35 -3.79 -8.25
C ARG A 68 10.05 -3.62 -6.77
N VAL A 69 10.23 -2.41 -6.21
CA VAL A 69 9.89 -2.09 -4.81
C VAL A 69 8.41 -2.36 -4.55
N PHE A 70 7.52 -1.82 -5.39
CA PHE A 70 6.07 -2.06 -5.32
C PHE A 70 5.73 -3.56 -5.26
N GLY A 71 6.36 -4.34 -6.13
CA GLY A 71 6.17 -5.79 -6.16
C GLY A 71 6.63 -6.50 -4.89
N VAL A 72 7.74 -6.06 -4.30
CA VAL A 72 8.26 -6.58 -3.03
C VAL A 72 7.32 -6.23 -1.89
N LEU A 73 6.86 -4.97 -1.79
CA LEU A 73 5.94 -4.53 -0.74
C LEU A 73 4.64 -5.35 -0.75
N ARG A 74 4.07 -5.60 -1.92
CA ARG A 74 2.89 -6.49 -2.07
C ARG A 74 3.18 -7.93 -1.66
N ALA A 75 4.37 -8.43 -2.00
CA ALA A 75 4.76 -9.80 -1.64
C ALA A 75 4.97 -9.99 -0.13
N LEU A 76 5.33 -8.94 0.60
CA LEU A 76 5.52 -8.97 2.05
C LEU A 76 4.21 -8.77 2.84
N ALA A 77 3.20 -8.15 2.23
CA ALA A 77 1.93 -7.84 2.89
C ALA A 77 1.02 -9.07 3.04
N ASP A 78 0.19 -9.08 4.09
CA ASP A 78 -0.94 -9.98 4.23
C ASP A 78 -2.13 -9.48 3.40
N VAL A 79 -2.29 -8.15 3.36
CA VAL A 79 -3.39 -7.48 2.68
C VAL A 79 -2.95 -6.14 2.08
N VAL A 80 -3.47 -5.84 0.89
CA VAL A 80 -3.34 -4.54 0.21
C VAL A 80 -4.66 -3.80 0.34
N VAL A 81 -4.65 -2.65 1.00
CA VAL A 81 -5.82 -1.80 1.25
C VAL A 81 -5.87 -0.67 0.22
N VAL A 82 -6.96 -0.53 -0.49
CA VAL A 82 -7.11 0.44 -1.58
C VAL A 82 -8.51 1.04 -1.61
N GLY A 83 -8.65 2.29 -2.02
CA GLY A 83 -9.95 2.94 -2.20
C GLY A 83 -10.66 2.50 -3.48
N ALA A 84 -11.99 2.41 -3.44
CA ALA A 84 -12.82 2.03 -4.59
C ALA A 84 -12.59 2.91 -5.83
N GLU A 85 -12.32 4.21 -5.64
CA GLU A 85 -11.99 5.12 -6.73
C GLU A 85 -10.70 4.68 -7.47
N THR A 86 -9.66 4.33 -6.72
CA THR A 86 -8.40 3.85 -7.26
C THR A 86 -8.58 2.52 -8.00
N VAL A 87 -9.44 1.63 -7.46
CA VAL A 87 -9.79 0.36 -8.14
C VAL A 87 -10.37 0.63 -9.53
N ARG A 88 -11.28 1.61 -9.65
CA ARG A 88 -11.90 1.98 -10.94
C ARG A 88 -10.91 2.64 -11.90
N GLN A 89 -10.09 3.56 -11.40
CA GLN A 89 -9.19 4.36 -12.25
C GLN A 89 -7.97 3.59 -12.74
N GLU A 90 -7.37 2.77 -11.89
CA GLU A 90 -6.13 2.03 -12.19
C GLU A 90 -6.38 0.61 -12.73
N GLY A 91 -7.65 0.19 -12.86
CA GLY A 91 -7.97 -1.15 -13.37
C GLY A 91 -7.40 -2.27 -12.50
N TYR A 92 -7.67 -2.20 -11.22
CA TYR A 92 -7.10 -3.10 -10.20
C TYR A 92 -7.41 -4.57 -10.49
N ARG A 93 -6.38 -5.41 -10.33
CA ARG A 93 -6.46 -6.86 -10.51
C ARG A 93 -6.14 -7.61 -9.23
N PRO A 94 -6.49 -8.90 -9.12
CA PRO A 94 -6.07 -9.73 -8.00
C PRO A 94 -4.56 -9.73 -7.83
N ALA A 95 -4.10 -9.85 -6.59
CA ALA A 95 -2.68 -10.08 -6.32
C ALA A 95 -2.27 -11.47 -6.85
N ARG A 96 -1.06 -11.54 -7.43
CA ARG A 96 -0.52 -12.79 -7.99
C ARG A 96 0.43 -13.45 -7.01
N ALA A 97 0.45 -14.76 -6.99
CA ALA A 97 1.52 -15.50 -6.35
C ALA A 97 2.86 -15.19 -7.06
N ARG A 98 3.91 -15.05 -6.26
CA ARG A 98 5.27 -14.84 -6.76
C ARG A 98 6.15 -15.94 -6.22
N GLU A 99 6.68 -16.78 -7.09
CA GLU A 99 7.48 -17.95 -6.72
C GLU A 99 8.69 -17.57 -5.85
N ALA A 100 9.38 -16.50 -6.19
CA ALA A 100 10.51 -15.97 -5.40
C ALA A 100 10.17 -15.64 -3.94
N PHE A 101 8.89 -15.48 -3.58
CA PHE A 101 8.43 -15.18 -2.23
C PHE A 101 7.66 -16.32 -1.57
N ALA A 102 7.43 -17.45 -2.27
CA ALA A 102 6.60 -18.53 -1.77
C ALA A 102 7.11 -19.10 -0.43
N GLY A 103 8.42 -19.37 -0.34
CA GLY A 103 9.05 -19.85 0.89
C GLY A 103 8.97 -18.87 2.05
N ARG A 104 9.25 -17.57 1.79
CA ARG A 104 9.15 -16.50 2.80
C ARG A 104 7.72 -16.34 3.31
N ARG A 105 6.73 -16.36 2.42
CA ARG A 105 5.31 -16.26 2.78
C ARG A 105 4.85 -17.47 3.60
N ALA A 106 5.23 -18.68 3.19
CA ALA A 106 4.91 -19.91 3.93
C ALA A 106 5.52 -19.89 5.35
N ALA A 107 6.80 -19.52 5.48
CA ALA A 107 7.46 -19.37 6.78
C ALA A 107 6.80 -18.31 7.68
N ALA A 108 6.18 -17.30 7.08
CA ALA A 108 5.46 -16.24 7.77
C ALA A 108 3.96 -16.57 8.03
N GLY A 109 3.48 -17.77 7.67
CA GLY A 109 2.09 -18.18 7.80
C GLY A 109 1.13 -17.44 6.87
N GLN A 110 1.63 -16.85 5.77
CA GLN A 110 0.83 -16.09 4.80
C GLN A 110 0.26 -17.01 3.72
N GLY A 111 -0.89 -16.60 3.15
CA GLY A 111 -1.45 -17.24 1.96
C GLY A 111 -0.57 -17.04 0.71
N PRO A 112 -0.96 -17.62 -0.45
CA PRO A 112 -0.15 -17.61 -1.68
C PRO A 112 0.08 -16.19 -2.25
N ALA A 113 -0.82 -15.27 -1.96
CA ALA A 113 -0.75 -13.86 -2.34
C ALA A 113 -1.38 -12.98 -1.24
N ALA A 114 -1.14 -11.68 -1.27
CA ALA A 114 -1.85 -10.75 -0.41
C ALA A 114 -3.34 -10.71 -0.79
N ALA A 115 -4.24 -10.63 0.19
CA ALA A 115 -5.63 -10.29 -0.08
C ALA A 115 -5.71 -8.84 -0.60
N ILE A 116 -6.68 -8.54 -1.47
CA ILE A 116 -7.00 -7.15 -1.79
C ILE A 116 -8.20 -6.74 -0.95
N ALA A 117 -8.09 -5.64 -0.21
CA ALA A 117 -9.15 -5.06 0.60
C ALA A 117 -9.56 -3.70 0.02
N VAL A 118 -10.77 -3.61 -0.53
CA VAL A 118 -11.28 -2.40 -1.14
C VAL A 118 -12.16 -1.64 -0.14
N VAL A 119 -11.78 -0.39 0.15
CA VAL A 119 -12.59 0.51 0.99
C VAL A 119 -13.65 1.19 0.14
N SER A 120 -14.91 0.95 0.46
CA SER A 120 -16.05 1.50 -0.28
C SER A 120 -17.29 1.64 0.60
N ALA A 121 -17.78 2.85 0.80
CA ALA A 121 -19.01 3.10 1.56
C ALA A 121 -20.27 2.60 0.85
N ARG A 122 -20.35 2.77 -0.47
CA ARG A 122 -21.53 2.44 -1.28
C ARG A 122 -21.43 1.14 -2.04
N LEU A 123 -20.26 0.48 -2.03
CA LEU A 123 -19.98 -0.72 -2.82
C LEU A 123 -20.30 -0.53 -4.32
N ASP A 124 -20.10 0.69 -4.82
CA ASP A 124 -20.26 1.04 -6.23
C ASP A 124 -19.04 0.55 -7.01
N LEU A 125 -19.06 -0.75 -7.32
CA LEU A 125 -18.00 -1.51 -7.98
C LEU A 125 -18.63 -2.47 -8.98
N ASP A 126 -17.91 -2.77 -10.04
CA ASP A 126 -18.28 -3.81 -10.98
C ASP A 126 -17.79 -5.17 -10.45
N PHE A 127 -18.70 -5.97 -9.92
CA PHE A 127 -18.39 -7.28 -9.36
C PHE A 127 -18.15 -8.38 -10.40
N SER A 128 -18.28 -8.08 -11.70
CA SER A 128 -17.90 -9.00 -12.77
C SER A 128 -16.39 -8.99 -13.08
N LEU A 129 -15.65 -8.02 -12.54
CA LEU A 129 -14.22 -7.90 -12.77
C LEU A 129 -13.42 -9.07 -12.16
N PRO A 130 -12.29 -9.45 -12.77
CA PRO A 130 -11.40 -10.51 -12.26
C PRO A 130 -10.97 -10.31 -10.80
N LEU A 131 -10.93 -9.05 -10.32
CA LEU A 131 -10.67 -8.74 -8.90
C LEU A 131 -11.60 -9.51 -7.95
N PHE A 132 -12.82 -9.78 -8.35
CA PHE A 132 -13.82 -10.47 -7.52
C PHE A 132 -14.06 -11.92 -7.97
N THR A 133 -13.91 -12.22 -9.26
CA THR A 133 -14.27 -13.53 -9.82
C THR A 133 -13.10 -14.52 -9.90
N GLU A 134 -11.85 -14.02 -9.91
CA GLU A 134 -10.65 -14.83 -10.11
C GLU A 134 -9.52 -14.59 -9.09
N PRO A 135 -9.80 -14.18 -7.83
CA PRO A 135 -8.72 -13.93 -6.88
C PRO A 135 -8.18 -15.25 -6.31
N LEU A 136 -6.84 -15.32 -6.08
CA LEU A 136 -6.21 -16.42 -5.34
C LEU A 136 -6.61 -16.44 -3.86
N VAL A 137 -6.91 -15.25 -3.32
CA VAL A 137 -7.41 -15.05 -1.97
C VAL A 137 -8.64 -14.16 -2.11
N PRO A 138 -9.79 -14.49 -1.50
CA PRO A 138 -11.02 -13.71 -1.65
C PRO A 138 -10.80 -12.22 -1.38
N THR A 139 -11.32 -11.38 -2.27
CA THR A 139 -11.27 -9.92 -2.11
C THR A 139 -12.14 -9.51 -0.93
N LEU A 140 -11.59 -8.65 -0.07
CA LEU A 140 -12.32 -8.07 1.05
C LEU A 140 -12.95 -6.74 0.63
N LEU A 141 -14.16 -6.48 1.09
CA LEU A 141 -14.85 -5.20 0.94
C LEU A 141 -15.07 -4.58 2.31
N LEU A 142 -14.34 -3.50 2.58
CA LEU A 142 -14.43 -2.76 3.84
C LEU A 142 -15.47 -1.66 3.67
N THR A 143 -16.56 -1.74 4.45
CA THR A 143 -17.71 -0.83 4.34
C THR A 143 -18.30 -0.50 5.71
N GLY A 144 -19.21 0.48 5.76
CA GLY A 144 -19.98 0.80 6.96
C GLY A 144 -21.15 -0.16 7.20
N GLU A 145 -21.78 -0.06 8.37
CA GLU A 145 -22.94 -0.89 8.73
C GLU A 145 -24.14 -0.61 7.84
N ASP A 146 -24.33 0.65 7.39
CA ASP A 146 -25.42 1.10 6.54
C ASP A 146 -25.19 0.88 5.04
N ALA A 147 -24.21 0.04 4.66
CA ALA A 147 -23.99 -0.26 3.24
C ALA A 147 -25.24 -0.86 2.58
N PRO A 148 -25.57 -0.49 1.31
CA PRO A 148 -26.76 -0.97 0.63
C PRO A 148 -26.83 -2.51 0.60
N ALA A 149 -27.94 -3.09 1.09
CA ALA A 149 -28.07 -4.55 1.26
C ALA A 149 -28.01 -5.31 -0.08
N ASP A 150 -28.56 -4.75 -1.15
CA ASP A 150 -28.50 -5.29 -2.49
C ASP A 150 -27.07 -5.36 -3.02
N ARG A 151 -26.24 -4.32 -2.72
CA ARG A 151 -24.82 -4.27 -3.11
C ARG A 151 -23.98 -5.25 -2.30
N VAL A 152 -24.28 -5.41 -1.02
CA VAL A 152 -23.67 -6.44 -0.16
C VAL A 152 -23.93 -7.83 -0.72
N ALA A 153 -25.20 -8.16 -0.99
CA ALA A 153 -25.58 -9.45 -1.55
C ALA A 153 -24.93 -9.71 -2.92
N ALA A 154 -24.84 -8.68 -3.78
CA ALA A 154 -24.16 -8.79 -5.08
C ALA A 154 -22.66 -9.07 -4.93
N ALA A 155 -21.99 -8.42 -3.96
CA ALA A 155 -20.58 -8.61 -3.66
C ALA A 155 -20.29 -10.03 -3.16
N GLU A 156 -21.09 -10.52 -2.21
CA GLU A 156 -20.96 -11.87 -1.65
C GLU A 156 -21.23 -12.94 -2.72
N LYS A 157 -22.22 -12.73 -3.58
CA LYS A 157 -22.50 -13.60 -4.73
C LYS A 157 -21.31 -13.69 -5.71
N ALA A 158 -20.54 -12.60 -5.85
CA ALA A 158 -19.34 -12.58 -6.67
C ALA A 158 -18.11 -13.19 -5.98
N GLY A 159 -18.22 -13.70 -4.74
CA GLY A 159 -17.13 -14.32 -3.99
C GLY A 159 -16.33 -13.36 -3.11
N ALA A 160 -16.71 -12.08 -3.01
CA ALA A 160 -16.07 -11.15 -2.09
C ALA A 160 -16.54 -11.37 -0.64
N ARG A 161 -15.65 -11.09 0.31
CA ARG A 161 -15.99 -11.10 1.73
C ARG A 161 -16.23 -9.68 2.22
N VAL A 162 -17.44 -9.39 2.69
CA VAL A 162 -17.78 -8.08 3.25
C VAL A 162 -17.38 -8.00 4.72
N VAL A 163 -16.68 -6.92 5.09
CA VAL A 163 -16.22 -6.63 6.46
C VAL A 163 -16.76 -5.26 6.88
N ARG A 164 -17.47 -5.21 7.99
CA ARG A 164 -18.03 -3.98 8.55
C ARG A 164 -16.95 -3.24 9.34
N ALA A 165 -16.53 -2.10 8.83
CA ALA A 165 -15.44 -1.29 9.37
C ALA A 165 -15.87 0.17 9.65
N GLY A 166 -17.13 0.39 9.99
CA GLY A 166 -17.69 1.69 10.36
C GLY A 166 -19.10 1.54 10.89
N SER A 167 -19.51 2.39 11.81
CA SER A 167 -20.81 2.33 12.52
C SER A 167 -21.98 2.94 11.72
N GLY A 168 -21.70 3.61 10.60
CA GLY A 168 -22.69 4.23 9.74
C GLY A 168 -22.45 3.88 8.28
N SER A 169 -22.71 4.83 7.38
CA SER A 169 -22.45 4.65 5.94
C SER A 169 -20.95 4.70 5.58
N GLY A 170 -20.13 5.36 6.40
CA GLY A 170 -18.69 5.55 6.19
C GLY A 170 -17.85 4.41 6.75
N VAL A 171 -16.56 4.43 6.39
CA VAL A 171 -15.56 3.52 6.92
C VAL A 171 -14.65 4.27 7.88
N GLU A 172 -14.38 3.70 9.05
CA GLU A 172 -13.55 4.27 10.11
C GLU A 172 -12.13 3.69 10.01
N PRO A 173 -11.07 4.50 9.76
CA PRO A 173 -9.70 3.99 9.57
C PRO A 173 -9.19 3.11 10.69
N ALA A 174 -9.40 3.49 11.95
CA ALA A 174 -8.97 2.68 13.10
C ALA A 174 -9.71 1.32 13.16
N ARG A 175 -10.97 1.30 12.73
CA ARG A 175 -11.76 0.07 12.66
C ARG A 175 -11.30 -0.82 11.51
N VAL A 176 -10.90 -0.25 10.38
CA VAL A 176 -10.27 -1.01 9.27
C VAL A 176 -9.06 -1.79 9.78
N VAL A 177 -8.11 -1.11 10.45
CA VAL A 177 -6.89 -1.75 10.98
C VAL A 177 -7.25 -2.87 11.96
N ARG A 178 -8.19 -2.61 12.89
CA ARG A 178 -8.62 -3.58 13.89
C ARG A 178 -9.28 -4.82 13.26
N GLU A 179 -10.24 -4.62 12.34
CA GLU A 179 -10.96 -5.73 11.70
C GLU A 179 -10.03 -6.59 10.82
N LEU A 180 -9.12 -5.97 10.09
CA LEU A 180 -8.10 -6.72 9.33
C LEU A 180 -7.16 -7.50 10.26
N ALA A 181 -6.73 -6.90 11.37
CA ALA A 181 -5.90 -7.57 12.37
C ALA A 181 -6.63 -8.75 13.03
N ALA A 182 -7.92 -8.62 13.30
CA ALA A 182 -8.77 -9.70 13.83
C ALA A 182 -8.92 -10.87 12.85
N LEU A 183 -8.78 -10.61 11.54
CA LEU A 183 -8.71 -11.65 10.50
C LEU A 183 -7.32 -12.27 10.36
N GLY A 184 -6.35 -11.88 11.18
CA GLY A 184 -4.95 -12.34 11.10
C GLY A 184 -4.11 -11.57 10.05
N LEU A 185 -4.68 -10.55 9.38
CA LEU A 185 -4.02 -9.78 8.33
C LEU A 185 -3.31 -8.56 8.95
N ARG A 186 -2.18 -8.79 9.57
CA ARG A 186 -1.49 -7.77 10.39
C ARG A 186 -0.47 -6.94 9.62
N ARG A 187 0.11 -7.48 8.54
CA ARG A 187 1.02 -6.76 7.64
C ARG A 187 0.20 -6.11 6.54
N MET A 188 -0.18 -4.87 6.76
CA MET A 188 -1.08 -4.12 5.89
C MET A 188 -0.28 -3.18 5.01
N LEU A 189 -0.57 -3.16 3.71
CA LEU A 189 -0.05 -2.20 2.74
C LEU A 189 -1.22 -1.38 2.22
N THR A 190 -1.16 -0.04 2.31
CA THR A 190 -2.12 0.80 1.57
C THR A 190 -1.43 1.45 0.38
N GLU A 191 -2.10 1.39 -0.76
CA GLU A 191 -1.69 2.04 -2.01
C GLU A 191 -2.58 3.27 -2.32
N GLY A 192 -3.23 3.75 -1.29
CA GLY A 192 -4.10 4.92 -1.37
C GLY A 192 -5.49 4.58 -1.97
N GLY A 193 -6.25 5.39 -2.79
CA GLY A 193 -5.77 6.72 -3.28
C GLY A 193 -5.61 7.84 -2.25
N PRO A 194 -5.32 8.99 -2.77
CA PRO A 194 -4.94 10.13 -1.93
C PRO A 194 -5.96 10.52 -0.87
N ARG A 195 -7.26 10.36 -1.14
CA ARG A 195 -8.32 10.63 -0.16
C ARG A 195 -8.33 9.61 0.98
N LEU A 196 -8.18 8.33 0.65
CA LEU A 196 -8.13 7.27 1.66
C LEU A 196 -6.89 7.42 2.53
N LEU A 197 -5.73 7.70 1.91
CA LEU A 197 -4.49 7.90 2.65
C LEU A 197 -4.57 9.10 3.59
N ALA A 198 -5.20 10.21 3.15
CA ALA A 198 -5.42 11.38 4.01
C ALA A 198 -6.29 11.05 5.23
N GLN A 199 -7.35 10.24 5.06
CA GLN A 199 -8.19 9.78 6.16
C GLN A 199 -7.42 8.88 7.15
N PHE A 200 -6.60 7.96 6.64
CA PHE A 200 -5.76 7.09 7.48
C PHE A 200 -4.70 7.89 8.24
N ALA A 201 -4.07 8.86 7.59
CA ALA A 201 -3.09 9.74 8.23
C ALA A 201 -3.74 10.63 9.30
N ALA A 202 -4.91 11.22 9.02
CA ALA A 202 -5.65 12.03 9.98
C ALA A 202 -6.13 11.21 11.20
N ALA A 203 -6.44 9.93 11.02
CA ALA A 203 -6.79 9.02 12.10
C ALA A 203 -5.56 8.47 12.86
N GLY A 204 -4.33 8.83 12.46
CA GLY A 204 -3.10 8.40 13.11
C GLY A 204 -2.82 6.90 13.01
N VAL A 205 -3.33 6.21 11.98
CA VAL A 205 -3.17 4.75 11.83
C VAL A 205 -2.09 4.35 10.83
N VAL A 206 -1.44 5.31 10.18
CA VAL A 206 -0.32 5.03 9.27
C VAL A 206 0.97 4.94 10.08
N ASP A 207 1.56 3.75 10.15
CA ASP A 207 2.79 3.50 10.91
C ASP A 207 4.03 3.79 10.08
N GLU A 208 3.98 3.55 8.77
CA GLU A 208 5.11 3.70 7.87
C GLU A 208 4.67 4.29 6.53
N LEU A 209 5.45 5.22 6.01
CA LEU A 209 5.32 5.78 4.67
C LEU A 209 6.54 5.40 3.84
N CYS A 210 6.32 4.61 2.79
CA CYS A 210 7.25 4.42 1.69
C CYS A 210 6.88 5.41 0.59
N LEU A 211 7.76 6.33 0.28
CA LEU A 211 7.54 7.35 -0.74
C LEU A 211 8.66 7.29 -1.77
N THR A 212 8.30 6.96 -3.01
CA THR A 212 9.17 7.13 -4.16
C THR A 212 9.09 8.56 -4.65
N ILE A 213 10.23 9.23 -4.76
CA ILE A 213 10.36 10.57 -5.35
C ILE A 213 10.95 10.39 -6.74
N ALA A 214 10.13 10.61 -7.77
CA ALA A 214 10.55 10.57 -9.16
C ALA A 214 11.34 11.84 -9.49
N PRO A 215 12.43 11.76 -10.28
CA PRO A 215 13.24 12.92 -10.65
C PRO A 215 12.57 13.74 -11.79
N LEU A 216 11.29 14.07 -11.60
CA LEU A 216 10.42 14.71 -12.58
C LEU A 216 9.74 15.95 -11.98
N LEU A 217 9.47 16.94 -12.80
CA LEU A 217 8.61 18.09 -12.51
C LEU A 217 7.37 17.99 -13.39
N THR A 218 6.21 18.20 -12.82
CA THR A 218 4.91 18.15 -13.52
C THR A 218 4.25 19.52 -13.60
N ALA A 219 4.50 20.38 -12.61
CA ALA A 219 3.82 21.67 -12.44
C ALA A 219 2.27 21.56 -12.37
N GLY A 220 1.55 22.69 -12.47
CA GLY A 220 0.10 22.68 -12.43
C GLY A 220 -0.48 22.46 -11.03
N ASP A 221 -1.74 22.03 -10.98
CA ASP A 221 -2.55 21.83 -9.76
C ASP A 221 -2.74 20.34 -9.41
N ALA A 222 -1.78 19.52 -9.78
CA ALA A 222 -1.86 18.06 -9.58
C ALA A 222 -2.07 17.69 -8.10
N MET A 223 -2.86 16.65 -7.87
CA MET A 223 -3.17 16.13 -6.54
C MET A 223 -1.91 15.62 -5.86
N ARG A 224 -1.72 15.94 -4.58
CA ARG A 224 -0.67 15.37 -3.72
C ARG A 224 -1.00 13.93 -3.34
N ILE A 225 0.00 13.21 -2.80
CA ILE A 225 -0.17 11.83 -2.28
C ILE A 225 -1.26 11.72 -1.20
N MET A 226 -1.55 12.81 -0.48
CA MET A 226 -2.65 12.94 0.48
C MET A 226 -3.50 14.15 0.11
N ASN A 227 -4.79 13.91 -0.13
CA ASN A 227 -5.76 14.95 -0.47
C ASN A 227 -7.07 14.71 0.28
N GLY A 228 -7.33 15.52 1.30
CA GLY A 228 -8.49 15.37 2.18
C GLY A 228 -8.48 16.44 3.26
N PRO A 229 -9.17 16.23 4.38
CA PRO A 229 -9.12 17.13 5.53
C PRO A 229 -7.69 17.36 5.98
N GLY A 230 -7.38 18.61 6.34
CA GLY A 230 -6.09 18.96 6.93
C GLY A 230 -5.86 18.24 8.25
N ILE A 231 -4.60 17.91 8.53
CA ILE A 231 -4.17 17.42 9.85
C ILE A 231 -3.86 18.68 10.67
N THR A 232 -4.54 18.86 11.81
CA THR A 232 -4.42 20.06 12.65
C THR A 232 -2.98 20.23 13.15
N ASP A 233 -2.41 19.17 13.73
CA ASP A 233 -1.03 19.16 14.20
C ASP A 233 -0.20 18.26 13.27
N PRO A 234 0.82 18.81 12.58
CA PRO A 234 1.66 18.01 11.70
C PRO A 234 2.30 16.82 12.42
N VAL A 235 2.11 15.63 11.87
CA VAL A 235 2.67 14.39 12.44
C VAL A 235 4.12 14.24 12.01
N ARG A 236 5.01 13.99 12.97
CA ARG A 236 6.43 13.77 12.70
C ARG A 236 6.69 12.31 12.34
N TYR A 237 7.49 12.13 11.30
CA TYR A 237 8.02 10.84 10.89
C TYR A 237 9.56 10.89 10.91
N THR A 238 10.17 9.75 11.21
CA THR A 238 11.64 9.59 11.23
C THR A 238 12.08 8.75 10.05
N PRO A 239 13.13 9.16 9.30
CA PRO A 239 13.62 8.35 8.18
C PRO A 239 14.22 7.04 8.70
N LEU A 240 13.82 5.94 8.08
CA LEU A 240 14.32 4.59 8.36
C LEU A 240 15.35 4.18 7.31
N SER A 241 15.09 4.45 6.04
CA SER A 241 16.05 4.22 4.95
C SER A 241 15.77 5.11 3.75
N ILE A 242 16.82 5.38 2.97
CA ILE A 242 16.74 6.02 1.65
C ILE A 242 17.60 5.20 0.71
N LEU A 243 16.99 4.74 -0.37
CA LEU A 243 17.66 4.07 -1.48
C LEU A 243 17.58 4.93 -2.72
N GLU A 244 18.47 4.70 -3.67
CA GLU A 244 18.50 5.45 -4.94
C GLU A 244 18.78 4.51 -6.10
N GLU A 245 18.13 4.75 -7.24
CA GLU A 245 18.42 4.16 -8.53
C GLU A 245 17.92 5.08 -9.65
N ASP A 246 18.79 5.38 -10.60
CA ASP A 246 18.47 6.20 -11.77
C ASP A 246 17.84 7.56 -11.44
N GLY A 247 18.29 8.19 -10.34
CA GLY A 247 17.77 9.46 -9.85
C GLY A 247 16.48 9.35 -9.02
N PHE A 248 15.82 8.20 -8.99
CA PHE A 248 14.69 7.97 -8.11
C PHE A 248 15.14 7.76 -6.67
N LEU A 249 14.47 8.41 -5.72
CA LEU A 249 14.67 8.19 -4.30
C LEU A 249 13.54 7.34 -3.73
N PHE A 250 13.89 6.24 -3.08
CA PHE A 250 12.97 5.35 -2.39
C PHE A 250 13.12 5.56 -0.91
N THR A 251 12.23 6.36 -0.32
CA THR A 251 12.32 6.75 1.08
C THR A 251 11.39 5.92 1.93
N ARG A 252 11.83 5.58 3.15
CA ARG A 252 11.00 4.96 4.18
C ARG A 252 11.03 5.81 5.42
N TYR A 253 9.87 6.15 5.91
CA TYR A 253 9.67 6.91 7.14
C TYR A 253 8.75 6.16 8.07
N VAL A 254 9.08 6.12 9.36
CA VAL A 254 8.22 5.55 10.40
C VAL A 254 7.70 6.65 11.31
N ARG A 255 6.49 6.48 11.80
CA ARG A 255 5.88 7.41 12.74
C ARG A 255 6.64 7.35 14.07
N GLY A 256 7.04 8.53 14.59
CA GLY A 256 7.68 8.68 15.89
C GLY A 256 6.74 8.51 17.07
#